data_282dc53d017254793672c019ba39e897
#
_entry.id   282dc53d017254793672c019ba39e897
#
_cell.length_a   1.000
_cell.length_b   1.000
_cell.length_c   1.000
_cell.angle_alpha   90.00
_cell.angle_beta   90.00
_cell.angle_gamma   90.00
#
_symmetry.space_group_name_H-M   'P 1'
#
loop_
_entity.id
_entity.type
_entity.pdbx_description
1 polymer ?
#
loop_
_entity_poly.entity_id
_entity_poly.type
_entity_poly.pdbx_seq_one_letter_code
_entity_poly.pdbx_strand_id
1 'polypeptide(L)'
;MKTQPFQLTTLSQSSLQDYVDCPQRFKLRYLDRLSYPAIETEPTLENEKHQQEGEYFHRLIQQHLIGIPAEQVAKFANTPNLQRWWENFQRDLSGLKDLPGLFPESTLSAPLGKYRLLAKYDLITFQDGKAIIYDWKTYRKRPRNEWLAARMQTRVYRALLVQAGAHLNGGKPFDPEQIEMNYWFADFPQEPACFPYNAAQFKRDWDLFVKLSEEIASASSYPLTEDRQKCAFCTYRSYCERGVRAGNIDQAEAEMEADELFDVNFEQIGEIAF
;
A
#
# COMPACT_ATOMS: atom_id res chain seq x y z
N MET A 1 18.13 25.68 -20.69
CA MET A 1 17.98 25.36 -19.26
C MET A 1 18.42 23.91 -19.07
N LYS A 2 19.44 23.64 -18.31
CA LYS A 2 19.81 22.26 -17.94
C LYS A 2 18.80 21.80 -16.90
N THR A 3 17.88 20.88 -17.27
CA THR A 3 17.04 20.20 -16.31
C THR A 3 17.96 19.49 -15.31
N GLN A 4 17.88 19.83 -14.04
CA GLN A 4 18.58 19.07 -13.00
C GLN A 4 18.10 17.62 -13.09
N PRO A 5 18.99 16.64 -12.99
CA PRO A 5 18.57 15.25 -12.96
C PRO A 5 17.63 15.04 -11.77
N PHE A 6 16.51 14.37 -12.00
CA PHE A 6 15.59 13.98 -10.95
C PHE A 6 16.35 13.18 -9.87
N GLN A 7 16.19 13.59 -8.63
CA GLN A 7 16.79 12.89 -7.49
C GLN A 7 15.66 12.29 -6.65
N LEU A 8 15.63 10.97 -6.54
CA LEU A 8 14.72 10.28 -5.65
C LEU A 8 15.00 10.70 -4.19
N THR A 9 13.99 11.23 -3.52
CA THR A 9 14.10 11.71 -2.13
C THR A 9 13.25 10.90 -1.16
N THR A 10 12.27 10.17 -1.67
CA THR A 10 11.27 9.44 -0.87
C THR A 10 11.24 7.98 -1.26
N LEU A 11 11.08 7.11 -0.27
CA LEU A 11 10.83 5.68 -0.43
C LEU A 11 9.48 5.35 0.22
N SER A 12 8.72 4.44 -0.37
CA SER A 12 7.45 3.91 0.16
C SER A 12 7.54 2.40 0.34
N GLN A 13 6.50 1.79 0.93
CA GLN A 13 6.38 0.33 0.99
C GLN A 13 6.44 -0.28 -0.42
N SER A 14 5.78 0.35 -1.42
CA SER A 14 5.78 -0.14 -2.80
C SER A 14 7.15 -0.04 -3.46
N SER A 15 7.86 1.09 -3.28
CA SER A 15 9.20 1.24 -3.85
C SER A 15 10.22 0.28 -3.23
N LEU A 16 10.13 0.02 -1.92
CA LEU A 16 10.96 -0.99 -1.25
C LEU A 16 10.61 -2.40 -1.70
N GLN A 17 9.31 -2.71 -1.90
CA GLN A 17 8.86 -3.99 -2.42
C GLN A 17 9.36 -4.21 -3.84
N ASP A 18 9.23 -3.19 -4.72
CA ASP A 18 9.73 -3.25 -6.08
C ASP A 18 11.24 -3.52 -6.13
N TYR A 19 12.02 -2.86 -5.24
CA TYR A 19 13.46 -3.09 -5.18
C TYR A 19 13.81 -4.52 -4.76
N VAL A 20 13.14 -5.04 -3.73
CA VAL A 20 13.36 -6.42 -3.24
C VAL A 20 12.92 -7.47 -4.26
N ASP A 21 11.83 -7.23 -4.96
CA ASP A 21 11.32 -8.15 -5.97
C ASP A 21 12.15 -8.13 -7.25
N CYS A 22 12.53 -6.95 -7.72
CA CYS A 22 13.32 -6.76 -8.92
C CYS A 22 13.98 -5.36 -8.93
N PRO A 23 15.29 -5.23 -8.65
CA PRO A 23 15.98 -3.94 -8.70
C PRO A 23 15.78 -3.20 -10.04
N GLN A 24 15.71 -3.93 -11.17
CA GLN A 24 15.45 -3.31 -12.46
C GLN A 24 14.04 -2.69 -12.55
N ARG A 25 13.00 -3.32 -11.95
CA ARG A 25 11.65 -2.74 -11.88
C ARG A 25 11.66 -1.43 -11.11
N PHE A 26 12.32 -1.43 -9.95
CA PHE A 26 12.53 -0.21 -9.16
C PHE A 26 13.20 0.90 -10.00
N LYS A 27 14.29 0.58 -10.71
CA LYS A 27 14.98 1.56 -11.56
C LYS A 27 14.04 2.14 -12.62
N LEU A 28 13.38 1.28 -13.39
CA LEU A 28 12.49 1.72 -14.48
C LEU A 28 11.36 2.61 -13.97
N ARG A 29 10.78 2.26 -12.81
CA ARG A 29 9.62 2.95 -12.25
C ARG A 29 9.98 4.26 -11.56
N TYR A 30 10.98 4.24 -10.68
CA TYR A 30 11.25 5.36 -9.76
C TYR A 30 12.44 6.23 -10.16
N LEU A 31 13.44 5.69 -10.86
CA LEU A 31 14.59 6.47 -11.31
C LEU A 31 14.43 6.95 -12.75
N ASP A 32 14.09 6.05 -13.64
CA ASP A 32 13.90 6.37 -15.05
C ASP A 32 12.49 6.93 -15.33
N ARG A 33 11.53 6.71 -14.42
CA ARG A 33 10.12 7.16 -14.50
C ARG A 33 9.47 6.80 -15.83
N LEU A 34 9.75 5.60 -16.31
CA LEU A 34 9.20 5.13 -17.56
C LEU A 34 7.71 4.84 -17.41
N SER A 35 6.92 5.48 -18.26
CA SER A 35 5.53 5.08 -18.47
C SER A 35 5.52 3.71 -19.12
N TYR A 36 4.70 2.81 -18.64
CA TYR A 36 4.44 1.53 -19.29
C TYR A 36 3.36 1.72 -20.36
N PRO A 37 3.43 0.98 -21.49
CA PRO A 37 2.41 1.08 -22.53
C PRO A 37 1.06 0.61 -21.97
N ALA A 38 0.01 1.39 -22.22
CA ALA A 38 -1.35 0.95 -21.96
C ALA A 38 -1.64 -0.33 -22.73
N ILE A 39 -2.07 -1.37 -22.04
CA ILE A 39 -2.46 -2.62 -22.67
C ILE A 39 -3.97 -2.54 -22.89
N GLU A 40 -4.40 -2.35 -24.13
CA GLU A 40 -5.81 -2.18 -24.52
C GLU A 40 -6.55 -3.51 -24.76
N THR A 41 -6.18 -4.58 -24.04
CA THR A 41 -6.77 -5.92 -24.26
C THR A 41 -7.27 -6.53 -22.96
N GLU A 42 -8.38 -7.28 -23.05
CA GLU A 42 -8.81 -8.18 -21.99
C GLU A 42 -7.71 -9.21 -21.65
N PRO A 43 -7.47 -9.56 -20.37
CA PRO A 43 -8.22 -9.21 -19.17
C PRO A 43 -7.80 -7.90 -18.48
N THR A 44 -6.96 -7.07 -19.08
CA THR A 44 -6.37 -5.87 -18.47
C THR A 44 -7.43 -4.82 -18.15
N LEU A 45 -8.41 -4.63 -19.04
CA LEU A 45 -9.51 -3.68 -18.82
C LEU A 45 -10.40 -4.04 -17.62
N GLU A 46 -10.69 -5.34 -17.42
CA GLU A 46 -11.44 -5.80 -16.25
C GLU A 46 -10.69 -5.54 -14.95
N ASN A 47 -9.36 -5.67 -15.00
CA ASN A 47 -8.52 -5.44 -13.85
C ASN A 47 -8.40 -3.96 -13.51
N GLU A 48 -8.19 -3.11 -14.52
CA GLU A 48 -8.20 -1.66 -14.33
C GLU A 48 -9.53 -1.19 -13.75
N LYS A 49 -10.65 -1.75 -14.25
CA LYS A 49 -11.97 -1.45 -13.69
C LYS A 49 -12.08 -1.88 -12.22
N HIS A 50 -11.64 -3.10 -11.90
CA HIS A 50 -11.67 -3.59 -10.52
C HIS A 50 -10.81 -2.75 -9.58
N GLN A 51 -9.64 -2.32 -10.03
CA GLN A 51 -8.79 -1.40 -9.30
C GLN A 51 -9.48 -0.05 -9.06
N GLN A 52 -10.05 0.56 -10.11
CA GLN A 52 -10.79 1.81 -9.97
C GLN A 52 -11.97 1.66 -8.99
N GLU A 53 -12.66 0.53 -8.99
CA GLU A 53 -13.68 0.21 -8.00
C GLU A 53 -13.08 0.11 -6.59
N GLY A 54 -11.89 -0.49 -6.43
CA GLY A 54 -11.16 -0.56 -5.18
C GLY A 54 -10.81 0.82 -4.63
N GLU A 55 -10.19 1.69 -5.44
CA GLU A 55 -9.92 3.08 -5.05
C GLU A 55 -11.20 3.83 -4.65
N TYR A 56 -12.24 3.62 -5.41
CA TYR A 56 -13.51 4.27 -5.13
C TYR A 56 -14.10 3.78 -3.81
N PHE A 57 -13.97 2.49 -3.51
CA PHE A 57 -14.39 1.89 -2.24
C PHE A 57 -13.64 2.50 -1.04
N HIS A 58 -12.31 2.64 -1.11
CA HIS A 58 -11.52 3.33 -0.08
C HIS A 58 -12.04 4.76 0.16
N ARG A 59 -12.37 5.47 -0.92
CA ARG A 59 -12.95 6.82 -0.83
C ARG A 59 -14.32 6.82 -0.16
N LEU A 60 -15.18 5.83 -0.41
CA LEU A 60 -16.48 5.72 0.28
C LEU A 60 -16.28 5.52 1.78
N ILE A 61 -15.37 4.64 2.19
CA ILE A 61 -15.05 4.43 3.60
C ILE A 61 -14.51 5.72 4.23
N GLN A 62 -13.55 6.37 3.60
CA GLN A 62 -13.00 7.64 4.06
C GLN A 62 -14.11 8.66 4.32
N GLN A 63 -15.01 8.87 3.35
CA GLN A 63 -16.12 9.82 3.48
C GLN A 63 -17.01 9.50 4.68
N HIS A 64 -17.28 8.22 4.91
CA HIS A 64 -18.05 7.79 6.06
C HIS A 64 -17.32 8.06 7.39
N LEU A 65 -16.03 7.73 7.46
CA LEU A 65 -15.22 7.92 8.66
C LEU A 65 -15.02 9.39 9.03
N ILE A 66 -15.04 10.31 8.05
CA ILE A 66 -14.99 11.77 8.32
C ILE A 66 -16.37 12.37 8.62
N GLY A 67 -17.44 11.55 8.73
CA GLY A 67 -18.74 11.94 9.24
C GLY A 67 -19.88 12.04 8.22
N ILE A 68 -19.68 11.64 6.96
CA ILE A 68 -20.80 11.58 5.99
C ILE A 68 -21.70 10.39 6.35
N PRO A 69 -23.03 10.61 6.49
CA PRO A 69 -23.96 9.54 6.82
C PRO A 69 -23.92 8.36 5.83
N ALA A 70 -24.00 7.13 6.35
CA ALA A 70 -23.90 5.91 5.56
C ALA A 70 -24.90 5.87 4.39
N GLU A 71 -26.11 6.36 4.60
CA GLU A 71 -27.19 6.40 3.58
C GLU A 71 -26.85 7.37 2.43
N GLN A 72 -26.04 8.39 2.71
CA GLN A 72 -25.59 9.32 1.68
C GLN A 72 -24.44 8.69 0.88
N VAL A 73 -23.47 8.08 1.57
CA VAL A 73 -22.35 7.38 0.94
C VAL A 73 -22.85 6.21 0.08
N ALA A 74 -23.81 5.44 0.55
CA ALA A 74 -24.39 4.30 -0.17
C ALA A 74 -24.91 4.67 -1.58
N LYS A 75 -25.36 5.90 -1.79
CA LYS A 75 -25.84 6.37 -3.11
C LYS A 75 -24.75 6.38 -4.19
N PHE A 76 -23.49 6.41 -3.77
CA PHE A 76 -22.32 6.40 -4.64
C PHE A 76 -21.78 4.99 -4.89
N ALA A 77 -22.24 3.98 -4.18
CA ALA A 77 -21.94 2.58 -4.45
C ALA A 77 -22.77 2.10 -5.67
N ASN A 78 -22.35 2.51 -6.86
CA ASN A 78 -23.14 2.41 -8.10
C ASN A 78 -22.82 1.18 -8.96
N THR A 79 -21.93 0.28 -8.50
CA THR A 79 -21.67 -1.01 -9.15
C THR A 79 -22.00 -2.17 -8.21
N PRO A 80 -22.25 -3.38 -8.74
CA PRO A 80 -22.52 -4.55 -7.89
C PRO A 80 -21.40 -4.85 -6.87
N ASN A 81 -20.12 -4.66 -7.25
CA ASN A 81 -18.99 -4.84 -6.35
C ASN A 81 -19.03 -3.80 -5.23
N LEU A 82 -19.15 -2.52 -5.56
CA LEU A 82 -19.19 -1.43 -4.58
C LEU A 82 -20.36 -1.59 -3.61
N GLN A 83 -21.53 -2.00 -4.07
CA GLN A 83 -22.71 -2.26 -3.22
C GLN A 83 -22.42 -3.38 -2.22
N ARG A 84 -21.93 -4.53 -2.70
CA ARG A 84 -21.59 -5.68 -1.87
C ARG A 84 -20.50 -5.34 -0.84
N TRP A 85 -19.42 -4.67 -1.25
CA TRP A 85 -18.33 -4.27 -0.36
C TRP A 85 -18.79 -3.26 0.68
N TRP A 86 -19.64 -2.31 0.29
CA TRP A 86 -20.21 -1.32 1.21
C TRP A 86 -21.14 -1.97 2.25
N GLU A 87 -22.00 -2.89 1.82
CA GLU A 87 -22.87 -3.66 2.72
C GLU A 87 -22.05 -4.49 3.71
N ASN A 88 -21.00 -5.16 3.24
CA ASN A 88 -20.09 -5.90 4.09
C ASN A 88 -19.40 -4.98 5.13
N PHE A 89 -18.91 -3.84 4.69
CA PHE A 89 -18.28 -2.85 5.58
C PHE A 89 -19.29 -2.34 6.63
N GLN A 90 -20.49 -1.98 6.24
CA GLN A 90 -21.50 -1.50 7.18
C GLN A 90 -21.90 -2.57 8.20
N ARG A 91 -22.00 -3.82 7.78
CA ARG A 91 -22.32 -4.92 8.69
C ARG A 91 -21.23 -5.18 9.72
N ASP A 92 -19.97 -5.19 9.31
CA ASP A 92 -18.88 -5.70 10.13
C ASP A 92 -18.08 -4.59 10.83
N LEU A 93 -18.00 -3.40 10.25
CA LEU A 93 -17.11 -2.33 10.67
C LEU A 93 -17.79 -0.97 10.90
N SER A 94 -19.12 -0.91 10.90
CA SER A 94 -19.87 0.35 11.13
C SER A 94 -19.52 1.05 12.45
N GLY A 95 -19.14 0.29 13.47
CA GLY A 95 -18.74 0.82 14.79
C GLY A 95 -17.38 1.52 14.80
N LEU A 96 -16.56 1.40 13.74
CA LEU A 96 -15.24 2.05 13.71
C LEU A 96 -15.36 3.57 13.85
N LYS A 97 -16.39 4.19 13.27
CA LYS A 97 -16.61 5.65 13.31
C LYS A 97 -16.77 6.19 14.74
N ASP A 98 -17.14 5.34 15.70
CA ASP A 98 -17.41 5.71 17.07
C ASP A 98 -16.17 5.48 17.97
N LEU A 99 -15.07 4.96 17.42
CA LEU A 99 -13.84 4.75 18.15
C LEU A 99 -13.12 6.09 18.41
N PRO A 100 -12.38 6.20 19.51
CA PRO A 100 -11.57 7.37 19.79
C PRO A 100 -10.35 7.45 18.83
N GLY A 101 -9.98 8.68 18.45
CA GLY A 101 -8.75 8.91 17.68
C GLY A 101 -8.79 8.28 16.30
N LEU A 102 -9.78 8.67 15.48
CA LEU A 102 -9.86 8.28 14.08
C LEU A 102 -8.94 9.15 13.24
N PHE A 103 -8.02 8.51 12.53
CA PHE A 103 -7.10 9.17 11.60
C PHE A 103 -7.17 8.49 10.23
N PRO A 104 -8.26 8.71 9.46
CA PRO A 104 -8.40 8.16 8.11
C PRO A 104 -7.42 8.85 7.15
N GLU A 105 -6.93 8.11 6.16
CA GLU A 105 -6.05 8.60 5.10
C GLU A 105 -4.79 9.32 5.61
N SER A 106 -4.31 8.94 6.79
CA SER A 106 -3.17 9.58 7.43
C SER A 106 -1.86 9.23 6.76
N THR A 107 -1.01 10.25 6.56
CA THR A 107 0.32 10.07 6.00
C THR A 107 1.38 10.27 7.07
N LEU A 108 2.23 9.27 7.27
CA LEU A 108 3.41 9.37 8.15
C LEU A 108 4.69 9.33 7.33
N SER A 109 5.72 10.01 7.84
CA SER A 109 7.06 9.93 7.23
C SER A 109 8.16 10.07 8.26
N ALA A 110 9.26 9.33 8.06
CA ALA A 110 10.45 9.41 8.88
C ALA A 110 11.72 9.50 8.03
N PRO A 111 12.81 10.11 8.52
CA PRO A 111 14.11 10.05 7.86
C PRO A 111 14.60 8.59 7.75
N LEU A 112 15.17 8.23 6.60
CA LEU A 112 15.75 6.92 6.34
C LEU A 112 17.01 7.08 5.47
N GLY A 113 18.16 7.22 6.09
CA GLY A 113 19.40 7.57 5.40
C GLY A 113 19.28 8.91 4.68
N LYS A 114 19.55 8.93 3.37
CA LYS A 114 19.38 10.14 2.54
C LYS A 114 17.94 10.34 2.02
N TYR A 115 17.05 9.40 2.32
CA TYR A 115 15.64 9.42 1.91
C TYR A 115 14.71 9.74 3.08
N ARG A 116 13.45 9.89 2.75
CA ARG A 116 12.34 9.81 3.69
C ARG A 116 11.53 8.56 3.39
N LEU A 117 11.28 7.74 4.40
CA LEU A 117 10.28 6.67 4.30
C LEU A 117 8.91 7.27 4.53
N LEU A 118 7.97 6.99 3.63
CA LEU A 118 6.61 7.52 3.67
C LEU A 118 5.61 6.38 3.52
N ALA A 119 4.51 6.47 4.26
CA ALA A 119 3.36 5.59 4.10
C ALA A 119 2.05 6.36 4.31
N LYS A 120 1.04 6.01 3.51
CA LYS A 120 -0.32 6.49 3.66
C LYS A 120 -1.17 5.33 4.19
N TYR A 121 -1.90 5.59 5.27
CA TYR A 121 -2.70 4.59 5.99
C TYR A 121 -4.17 4.83 5.68
N ASP A 122 -4.92 3.77 5.42
CA ASP A 122 -6.36 3.89 5.23
C ASP A 122 -7.04 4.36 6.51
N LEU A 123 -6.67 3.77 7.66
CA LEU A 123 -7.12 4.22 8.97
C LEU A 123 -6.12 3.85 10.04
N ILE A 124 -5.83 4.80 10.93
CA ILE A 124 -5.25 4.55 12.25
C ILE A 124 -6.30 4.92 13.30
N THR A 125 -6.49 4.07 14.30
CA THR A 125 -7.40 4.34 15.42
C THR A 125 -6.86 3.73 16.71
N PHE A 126 -7.52 4.03 17.84
CA PHE A 126 -7.14 3.51 19.15
C PHE A 126 -8.24 2.63 19.72
N GLN A 127 -7.86 1.44 20.18
CA GLN A 127 -8.75 0.51 20.83
C GLN A 127 -8.01 -0.27 21.91
N ASP A 128 -8.57 -0.36 23.11
CA ASP A 128 -8.02 -1.12 24.24
C ASP A 128 -6.54 -0.82 24.56
N GLY A 129 -6.13 0.45 24.41
CA GLY A 129 -4.76 0.89 24.66
C GLY A 129 -3.77 0.58 23.53
N LYS A 130 -4.24 0.06 22.41
CA LYS A 130 -3.46 -0.20 21.21
C LYS A 130 -3.76 0.81 20.12
N ALA A 131 -2.78 1.06 19.27
CA ALA A 131 -2.95 1.70 17.97
C ALA A 131 -3.20 0.62 16.92
N ILE A 132 -4.39 0.65 16.33
CA ILE A 132 -4.81 -0.30 15.31
C ILE A 132 -4.72 0.36 13.93
N ILE A 133 -3.97 -0.25 13.04
CA ILE A 133 -3.91 0.11 11.63
C ILE A 133 -4.93 -0.77 10.90
N TYR A 134 -5.90 -0.17 10.23
CA TYR A 134 -6.76 -0.88 9.29
C TYR A 134 -6.34 -0.56 7.87
N ASP A 135 -6.38 -1.58 7.03
CA ASP A 135 -6.11 -1.52 5.62
C ASP A 135 -7.15 -2.34 4.86
N TRP A 136 -7.83 -1.70 3.94
CA TRP A 136 -8.95 -2.28 3.20
C TRP A 136 -8.44 -2.95 1.93
N LYS A 137 -8.85 -4.19 1.70
CA LYS A 137 -8.46 -4.94 0.50
C LYS A 137 -9.68 -5.42 -0.27
N THR A 138 -9.65 -5.22 -1.59
CA THR A 138 -10.71 -5.64 -2.51
C THR A 138 -10.27 -6.83 -3.37
N TYR A 139 -9.37 -7.66 -2.87
CA TYR A 139 -8.86 -8.83 -3.58
C TYR A 139 -9.97 -9.83 -3.93
N ARG A 140 -9.92 -10.37 -5.14
CA ARG A 140 -10.81 -11.47 -5.57
C ARG A 140 -10.47 -12.81 -4.94
N LYS A 141 -9.24 -12.96 -4.46
CA LYS A 141 -8.75 -14.11 -3.70
C LYS A 141 -8.03 -13.63 -2.45
N ARG A 142 -8.34 -14.22 -1.31
CA ARG A 142 -7.69 -13.87 -0.07
C ARG A 142 -6.26 -14.44 -0.03
N PRO A 143 -5.21 -13.61 0.13
CA PRO A 143 -3.85 -14.07 0.29
C PRO A 143 -3.64 -14.82 1.60
N ARG A 144 -2.60 -15.67 1.66
CA ARG A 144 -2.21 -16.34 2.89
C ARG A 144 -1.57 -15.35 3.87
N ASN A 145 -1.76 -15.56 5.17
CA ASN A 145 -1.24 -14.66 6.21
C ASN A 145 0.29 -14.56 6.20
N GLU A 146 1.00 -15.66 5.87
CA GLU A 146 2.45 -15.68 5.79
C GLU A 146 2.96 -14.74 4.69
N TRP A 147 2.26 -14.72 3.57
CA TRP A 147 2.57 -13.82 2.45
C TRP A 147 2.36 -12.36 2.87
N LEU A 148 1.20 -12.02 3.44
CA LEU A 148 0.90 -10.68 3.93
C LEU A 148 1.92 -10.22 4.98
N ALA A 149 2.30 -11.10 5.91
CA ALA A 149 3.28 -10.79 6.96
C ALA A 149 4.66 -10.45 6.39
N ALA A 150 5.03 -11.05 5.25
CA ALA A 150 6.33 -10.85 4.60
C ALA A 150 6.39 -9.56 3.78
N ARG A 151 5.26 -8.98 3.39
CA ARG A 151 5.19 -7.80 2.53
C ARG A 151 5.73 -6.54 3.19
N MET A 152 6.33 -5.68 2.38
CA MET A 152 6.85 -4.40 2.85
C MET A 152 5.76 -3.52 3.44
N GLN A 153 4.53 -3.57 2.93
CA GLN A 153 3.41 -2.81 3.48
C GLN A 153 3.18 -3.15 4.96
N THR A 154 3.01 -4.43 5.29
CA THR A 154 2.80 -4.89 6.67
C THR A 154 3.95 -4.47 7.60
N ARG A 155 5.17 -4.52 7.10
CA ARG A 155 6.38 -4.19 7.87
C ARG A 155 6.56 -2.68 8.02
N VAL A 156 6.45 -1.93 6.92
CA VAL A 156 6.64 -0.46 6.90
C VAL A 156 5.56 0.24 7.72
N TYR A 157 4.30 -0.14 7.57
CA TYR A 157 3.20 0.53 8.27
C TYR A 157 3.37 0.45 9.79
N ARG A 158 3.62 -0.73 10.32
CA ARG A 158 3.81 -0.91 11.76
C ARG A 158 5.08 -0.19 12.25
N ALA A 159 6.20 -0.34 11.56
CA ALA A 159 7.47 0.27 11.96
C ALA A 159 7.43 1.80 11.87
N LEU A 160 6.81 2.34 10.81
CA LEU A 160 6.73 3.78 10.63
C LEU A 160 5.79 4.43 11.65
N LEU A 161 4.73 3.74 12.09
CA LEU A 161 3.87 4.22 13.17
C LEU A 161 4.64 4.31 14.50
N VAL A 162 5.51 3.35 14.84
CA VAL A 162 6.45 3.47 15.97
C VAL A 162 7.33 4.70 15.83
N GLN A 163 7.93 4.87 14.65
CA GLN A 163 8.97 5.87 14.43
C GLN A 163 8.45 7.30 14.31
N ALA A 164 7.24 7.49 13.76
CA ALA A 164 6.73 8.81 13.39
C ALA A 164 5.33 9.12 13.94
N GLY A 165 4.69 8.18 14.64
CA GLY A 165 3.30 8.31 15.09
C GLY A 165 3.10 9.08 16.39
N ALA A 166 4.15 9.57 17.05
CA ALA A 166 4.06 10.20 18.39
C ALA A 166 3.02 11.33 18.47
N HIS A 167 2.87 12.12 17.41
CA HIS A 167 1.89 13.22 17.38
C HIS A 167 0.43 12.74 17.45
N LEU A 168 0.16 11.50 17.01
CA LEU A 168 -1.16 10.87 17.10
C LEU A 168 -1.44 10.39 18.53
N ASN A 169 -0.40 10.22 19.35
CA ASN A 169 -0.44 9.72 20.74
C ASN A 169 -0.11 10.81 21.76
N GLY A 170 -0.56 12.04 21.52
CA GLY A 170 -0.31 13.14 22.45
C GLY A 170 1.18 13.49 22.64
N GLY A 171 2.01 13.25 21.63
CA GLY A 171 3.46 13.49 21.64
C GLY A 171 4.30 12.34 22.22
N LYS A 172 3.69 11.24 22.65
CA LYS A 172 4.41 10.07 23.19
C LYS A 172 4.68 9.03 22.10
N PRO A 173 5.90 8.51 21.98
CA PRO A 173 6.17 7.39 21.09
C PRO A 173 5.26 6.19 21.42
N PHE A 174 4.93 5.40 20.41
CA PHE A 174 4.28 4.11 20.61
C PHE A 174 5.31 3.04 20.95
N ASP A 175 5.02 2.21 21.95
CA ASP A 175 5.71 0.95 22.12
C ASP A 175 5.27 0.00 20.99
N PRO A 176 6.20 -0.76 20.37
CA PRO A 176 5.83 -1.72 19.32
C PRO A 176 4.72 -2.69 19.72
N GLU A 177 4.69 -3.11 20.98
CA GLU A 177 3.69 -4.02 21.56
C GLU A 177 2.26 -3.43 21.58
N GLN A 178 2.13 -2.11 21.45
CA GLN A 178 0.85 -1.42 21.35
C GLN A 178 0.34 -1.31 19.90
N ILE A 179 1.09 -1.79 18.92
CA ILE A 179 0.71 -1.66 17.51
C ILE A 179 0.21 -2.98 16.97
N GLU A 180 -0.89 -2.90 16.23
CA GLU A 180 -1.49 -4.02 15.52
C GLU A 180 -1.95 -3.56 14.13
N MET A 181 -1.75 -4.38 13.11
CA MET A 181 -2.24 -4.11 11.77
C MET A 181 -3.26 -5.15 11.36
N ASN A 182 -4.41 -4.68 10.89
CA ASN A 182 -5.54 -5.48 10.47
C ASN A 182 -5.84 -5.24 8.99
N TYR A 183 -5.68 -6.28 8.16
CA TYR A 183 -6.23 -6.33 6.84
C TYR A 183 -7.68 -6.80 6.89
N TRP A 184 -8.57 -6.00 6.35
CA TRP A 184 -9.96 -6.39 6.17
C TRP A 184 -10.24 -6.53 4.67
N PHE A 185 -10.82 -7.66 4.28
CA PHE A 185 -11.06 -8.02 2.89
C PHE A 185 -12.53 -7.85 2.55
N ALA A 186 -12.85 -6.98 1.59
CA ALA A 186 -14.20 -6.62 1.23
C ALA A 186 -15.03 -7.81 0.68
N ASP A 187 -14.36 -8.76 -0.01
CA ASP A 187 -14.98 -10.00 -0.48
C ASP A 187 -14.85 -11.18 0.48
N PHE A 188 -14.01 -11.06 1.54
CA PHE A 188 -13.80 -12.09 2.57
C PHE A 188 -13.89 -11.49 3.97
N PRO A 189 -15.02 -10.81 4.31
CA PRO A 189 -15.11 -9.99 5.52
C PRO A 189 -15.03 -10.81 6.82
N GLN A 190 -15.29 -12.12 6.75
CA GLN A 190 -15.20 -13.03 7.90
C GLN A 190 -13.77 -13.62 8.11
N GLU A 191 -12.84 -13.26 7.24
CA GLU A 191 -11.48 -13.77 7.25
C GLU A 191 -10.42 -12.64 7.32
N PRO A 192 -10.53 -11.69 8.26
CA PRO A 192 -9.53 -10.64 8.41
C PRO A 192 -8.17 -11.25 8.76
N ALA A 193 -7.10 -10.50 8.51
CA ALA A 193 -5.76 -10.88 8.91
C ALA A 193 -5.21 -9.87 9.91
N CYS A 194 -4.83 -10.34 11.09
CA CYS A 194 -4.33 -9.52 12.19
C CYS A 194 -2.83 -9.79 12.41
N PHE A 195 -2.05 -8.72 12.52
CA PHE A 195 -0.60 -8.77 12.69
C PHE A 195 -0.17 -7.91 13.88
N PRO A 196 -0.07 -8.51 15.08
CA PRO A 196 0.52 -7.82 16.23
C PRO A 196 2.00 -7.52 15.98
N TYR A 197 2.53 -6.56 16.73
CA TYR A 197 3.92 -6.13 16.57
C TYR A 197 4.66 -6.26 17.90
N ASN A 198 6.01 -6.25 17.84
CA ASN A 198 6.86 -6.22 19.02
C ASN A 198 8.23 -5.59 18.74
N ALA A 199 8.97 -5.27 19.81
CA ALA A 199 10.27 -4.60 19.71
C ALA A 199 11.31 -5.36 18.87
N ALA A 200 11.30 -6.69 18.94
CA ALA A 200 12.23 -7.49 18.15
C ALA A 200 11.89 -7.46 16.64
N GLN A 201 10.60 -7.44 16.29
CA GLN A 201 10.15 -7.27 14.91
C GLN A 201 10.46 -5.86 14.42
N PHE A 202 10.17 -4.83 15.21
CA PHE A 202 10.48 -3.43 14.89
C PHE A 202 11.97 -3.26 14.57
N LYS A 203 12.84 -3.78 15.43
CA LYS A 203 14.28 -3.70 15.20
C LYS A 203 14.69 -4.36 13.87
N ARG A 204 14.21 -5.57 13.59
CA ARG A 204 14.53 -6.28 12.34
C ARG A 204 14.00 -5.55 11.10
N ASP A 205 12.79 -4.99 11.19
CA ASP A 205 12.17 -4.28 10.07
C ASP A 205 12.92 -2.98 9.81
N TRP A 206 13.22 -2.20 10.85
CA TRP A 206 13.93 -0.94 10.70
C TRP A 206 15.37 -1.14 10.20
N ASP A 207 16.10 -2.12 10.75
CA ASP A 207 17.44 -2.49 10.27
C ASP A 207 17.42 -2.88 8.77
N LEU A 208 16.38 -3.61 8.34
CA LEU A 208 16.22 -3.94 6.92
C LEU A 208 15.99 -2.69 6.07
N PHE A 209 15.12 -1.77 6.48
CA PHE A 209 14.86 -0.55 5.71
C PHE A 209 16.09 0.32 5.58
N VAL A 210 16.85 0.46 6.66
CA VAL A 210 18.15 1.16 6.63
C VAL A 210 19.08 0.52 5.61
N LYS A 211 19.25 -0.80 5.68
CA LYS A 211 20.07 -1.55 4.73
C LYS A 211 19.63 -1.35 3.28
N LEU A 212 18.33 -1.49 2.99
CA LEU A 212 17.81 -1.29 1.64
C LEU A 212 18.02 0.15 1.16
N SER A 213 17.85 1.14 2.03
CA SER A 213 18.09 2.54 1.69
C SER A 213 19.56 2.80 1.34
N GLU A 214 20.50 2.18 2.02
CA GLU A 214 21.92 2.26 1.75
C GLU A 214 22.30 1.56 0.43
N GLU A 215 21.73 0.38 0.19
CA GLU A 215 21.91 -0.34 -1.07
C GLU A 215 21.38 0.48 -2.26
N ILE A 216 20.17 1.02 -2.19
CA ILE A 216 19.60 1.90 -3.22
C ILE A 216 20.46 3.15 -3.41
N ALA A 217 20.99 3.72 -2.31
CA ALA A 217 21.81 4.93 -2.33
C ALA A 217 23.14 4.76 -3.03
N SER A 218 23.73 3.58 -2.94
CA SER A 218 25.05 3.23 -3.49
C SER A 218 25.01 2.40 -4.76
N ALA A 219 23.78 2.00 -5.21
CA ALA A 219 23.65 1.13 -6.37
C ALA A 219 24.20 1.78 -7.65
N SER A 220 25.11 1.12 -8.31
CA SER A 220 25.62 1.47 -9.64
C SER A 220 24.98 0.64 -10.76
N SER A 221 24.30 -0.45 -10.42
CA SER A 221 23.57 -1.32 -11.35
C SER A 221 22.32 -1.87 -10.70
N TYR A 222 21.32 -2.19 -11.51
CA TYR A 222 20.03 -2.71 -11.10
C TYR A 222 19.73 -3.99 -11.87
N PRO A 223 20.12 -5.16 -11.35
CA PRO A 223 19.97 -6.43 -12.08
C PRO A 223 18.50 -6.81 -12.22
N LEU A 224 18.22 -7.60 -13.25
CA LEU A 224 16.94 -8.28 -13.41
C LEU A 224 16.78 -9.35 -12.32
N THR A 225 15.57 -9.57 -11.84
CA THR A 225 15.27 -10.68 -10.96
C THR A 225 15.53 -12.03 -11.66
N GLU A 226 16.02 -13.01 -10.90
CA GLU A 226 16.13 -14.39 -11.37
C GLU A 226 14.77 -15.11 -11.32
N ASP A 227 13.89 -14.66 -10.45
CA ASP A 227 12.52 -15.18 -10.32
C ASP A 227 11.64 -14.69 -11.47
N ARG A 228 11.50 -15.53 -12.50
CA ARG A 228 10.70 -15.23 -13.68
C ARG A 228 9.18 -15.20 -13.41
N GLN A 229 8.71 -15.79 -12.32
CA GLN A 229 7.29 -15.71 -11.96
C GLN A 229 6.88 -14.28 -11.67
N LYS A 230 7.76 -13.50 -11.02
CA LYS A 230 7.55 -12.05 -10.80
C LYS A 230 7.46 -11.25 -12.10
N CYS A 231 8.09 -11.71 -13.18
CA CYS A 231 8.01 -11.06 -14.48
C CYS A 231 6.66 -11.26 -15.18
N ALA A 232 5.94 -12.34 -14.89
CA ALA A 232 4.65 -12.64 -15.54
C ALA A 232 3.62 -11.51 -15.33
N PHE A 233 3.69 -10.79 -14.20
CA PHE A 233 2.78 -9.72 -13.83
C PHE A 233 3.42 -8.33 -13.87
N CYS A 234 4.70 -8.24 -14.23
CA CYS A 234 5.41 -6.98 -14.30
C CYS A 234 4.99 -6.17 -15.53
N THR A 235 4.60 -4.92 -15.35
CA THR A 235 4.23 -3.99 -16.43
C THR A 235 5.41 -3.69 -17.36
N TYR A 236 6.64 -3.82 -16.86
CA TYR A 236 7.88 -3.58 -17.63
C TYR A 236 8.47 -4.83 -18.29
N ARG A 237 7.76 -5.98 -18.26
CA ARG A 237 8.30 -7.24 -18.78
C ARG A 237 8.77 -7.17 -20.24
N SER A 238 8.09 -6.39 -21.09
CA SER A 238 8.47 -6.17 -22.48
C SER A 238 9.78 -5.39 -22.61
N TYR A 239 10.02 -4.40 -21.76
CA TYR A 239 11.29 -3.67 -21.72
C TYR A 239 12.47 -4.55 -21.32
N CYS A 240 12.19 -5.61 -20.56
CA CYS A 240 13.20 -6.54 -20.08
C CYS A 240 13.31 -7.80 -20.94
N GLU A 241 12.65 -7.86 -22.09
CA GLU A 241 12.61 -9.05 -22.97
C GLU A 241 12.10 -10.32 -22.26
N ARG A 242 11.21 -10.15 -21.25
CA ARG A 242 10.65 -11.22 -20.41
C ARG A 242 9.26 -11.69 -20.87
N GLY A 243 8.85 -11.29 -22.08
CA GLY A 243 7.59 -11.66 -22.72
C GLY A 243 6.63 -10.49 -22.89
N VAL A 244 5.61 -10.72 -23.72
CA VAL A 244 4.58 -9.71 -24.05
C VAL A 244 3.22 -10.05 -23.45
N ARG A 245 2.97 -11.33 -23.11
CA ARG A 245 1.69 -11.76 -22.51
C ARG A 245 1.73 -11.60 -21.00
N ALA A 246 0.66 -11.03 -20.45
CA ALA A 246 0.44 -10.99 -18.99
C ALA A 246 0.11 -12.41 -18.50
N GLY A 247 0.53 -12.73 -17.27
CA GLY A 247 0.05 -13.91 -16.54
C GLY A 247 -1.44 -13.80 -16.22
N ASN A 248 -2.04 -14.92 -15.78
CA ASN A 248 -3.42 -14.91 -15.33
C ASN A 248 -3.51 -14.16 -13.98
N ILE A 249 -4.28 -13.09 -13.97
CA ILE A 249 -4.41 -12.19 -12.80
C ILE A 249 -5.06 -12.87 -11.60
N ASP A 250 -5.96 -13.83 -11.79
CA ASP A 250 -6.51 -14.61 -10.68
C ASP A 250 -5.44 -15.37 -9.87
N GLN A 251 -4.29 -15.67 -10.50
CA GLN A 251 -3.12 -16.20 -9.82
C GLN A 251 -2.26 -15.09 -9.23
N ALA A 252 -2.23 -13.92 -9.88
CA ALA A 252 -1.47 -12.76 -9.45
C ALA A 252 -2.05 -12.09 -8.20
N GLU A 253 -3.36 -11.98 -8.08
CA GLU A 253 -4.02 -11.38 -6.91
C GLU A 253 -3.72 -12.13 -5.61
N ALA A 254 -3.38 -13.42 -5.69
CA ALA A 254 -2.87 -14.16 -4.55
C ALA A 254 -1.40 -13.83 -4.22
N GLU A 255 -0.67 -13.22 -5.17
CA GLU A 255 0.77 -12.99 -5.11
C GLU A 255 1.18 -11.51 -5.27
N MET A 256 0.30 -10.66 -5.83
CA MET A 256 0.55 -9.22 -6.04
C MET A 256 -0.37 -8.37 -5.16
N GLU A 257 0.16 -7.29 -4.63
CA GLU A 257 -0.66 -6.25 -3.97
C GLU A 257 -1.32 -5.37 -5.03
N ALA A 258 -2.59 -5.06 -4.82
CA ALA A 258 -3.29 -4.02 -5.58
C ALA A 258 -2.54 -2.67 -5.49
N ASP A 259 -1.88 -2.40 -4.35
CA ASP A 259 -1.06 -1.20 -4.13
C ASP A 259 0.17 -1.10 -5.07
N GLU A 260 0.62 -2.19 -5.66
CA GLU A 260 1.71 -2.11 -6.66
C GLU A 260 1.27 -1.44 -7.96
N LEU A 261 -0.04 -1.38 -8.21
CA LEU A 261 -0.64 -0.66 -9.33
C LEU A 261 -1.00 0.80 -8.96
N PHE A 262 -1.11 1.08 -7.65
CA PHE A 262 -1.56 2.36 -7.08
C PHE A 262 -0.43 3.19 -6.46
N ASP A 263 0.78 3.12 -6.95
CA ASP A 263 1.76 4.11 -6.57
C ASP A 263 1.35 5.47 -7.15
N VAL A 264 0.47 6.14 -6.41
CA VAL A 264 0.24 7.56 -6.62
C VAL A 264 1.58 8.23 -6.39
N ASN A 265 2.24 8.60 -7.47
CA ASN A 265 3.45 9.38 -7.41
C ASN A 265 3.07 10.76 -6.84
N PHE A 266 3.18 10.90 -5.51
CA PHE A 266 2.87 12.14 -4.79
C PHE A 266 3.65 13.35 -5.32
N GLU A 267 4.77 13.12 -6.03
CA GLU A 267 5.52 14.18 -6.72
C GLU A 267 4.84 14.64 -8.02
N GLN A 268 3.85 13.92 -8.53
CA GLN A 268 3.04 14.32 -9.70
C GLN A 268 1.75 15.04 -9.32
N ILE A 269 1.38 15.06 -8.04
CA ILE A 269 0.37 15.99 -7.55
C ILE A 269 1.06 17.36 -7.55
N GLY A 270 0.97 18.06 -8.68
CA GLY A 270 1.40 19.44 -8.77
C GLY A 270 0.80 20.24 -7.62
N GLU A 271 1.60 21.09 -6.98
CA GLU A 271 1.10 22.09 -6.06
C GLU A 271 -0.06 22.79 -6.76
N ILE A 272 -1.28 22.50 -6.31
CA ILE A 272 -2.41 23.36 -6.65
C ILE A 272 -2.15 24.62 -5.84
N ALA A 273 -1.52 25.60 -6.49
CA ALA A 273 -1.45 26.95 -5.95
C ALA A 273 -2.88 27.44 -5.79
N PHE A 274 -3.29 27.74 -4.55
CA PHE A 274 -4.50 28.46 -4.22
C PHE A 274 -4.32 29.93 -4.54
#